data_6a09b87b8540a7dab67a99d2df5c32bf
#
_entry.id   6a09b87b8540a7dab67a99d2df5c32bf
#
_cell.length_a   1.000
_cell.length_b   1.000
_cell.length_c   1.000
_cell.angle_alpha   90.00
_cell.angle_beta   90.00
_cell.angle_gamma   90.00
#
_symmetry.space_group_name_H-M   'P 1'
#
loop_
_entity.id
_entity.type
_entity.pdbx_description
1 polymer ?
#
loop_
_entity_poly.entity_id
_entity_poly.type
_entity_poly.pdbx_seq_one_letter_code
_entity_poly.pdbx_strand_id
1 'polypeptide(L)'
;MLDRGTTPQASGSGRATDLWHSLAVVPIFVSTVMTSAMIFRVGGVDAAGVRSGIFMGLLASSLAILLQLRSRGRIGAGHALFMGTSVLYASASVRALHAGGIDLLGLLVVGSALVLLLSVSTLASLLSRIPPFLTGMVILYVAFYFAVVVAAPLLTDETFRATGDKLSFVLAVVVVIGLWLTGPLALRPWLFALGLLAGALVAWGTGRIDMTAVANADWFGLPELSSPVLALPTLNAVSLLLPTFVGLAIISAIEAGNVGSSVQTQIGQHGPTVDQGSVQRAVRTQAIASLAAGVLGGAPVSAPPGGLTAEASSRVSGVRFALAAACLLVVLALIPKLTAMFLALPDALVLAFAVLLLLLLVKRAFVMMLIERLPVGQGVIFAVSLFGLLAVQLDLIVIEIGLLGLFLETHDRFPIGIMVLLGLMLLVRFNRNRFEATLDLSSLDPIQEVAVRRAEKRGWSVEDCNRLELAIEEALTWLIDQSPRTRPPTRLLVEVRSERDAIHLKLSMERKERYRAVVEDDSDDPMRSSALVLQLLQAYADRVQHLRFERGEMLYLTLRQRDQATSAGNTPGFGPVRWLAQTLSRR
;
A
#
# COMPACT_ATOMS: atom_id res chain seq x y z
N MET A 1 16.58 16.43 -25.45
CA MET A 1 15.45 16.51 -26.37
C MET A 1 14.25 15.93 -25.63
N LEU A 2 13.38 16.78 -25.16
CA LEU A 2 12.13 16.44 -24.47
C LEU A 2 11.08 16.30 -25.55
N ASP A 3 10.71 15.04 -25.82
CA ASP A 3 9.72 14.71 -26.83
C ASP A 3 8.31 15.14 -26.38
N ARG A 4 7.63 15.88 -27.22
CA ARG A 4 6.29 16.41 -26.99
C ARG A 4 5.26 15.33 -27.29
N GLY A 5 5.01 14.45 -26.32
CA GLY A 5 3.82 13.59 -26.34
C GLY A 5 2.58 14.44 -26.09
N THR A 6 1.72 14.53 -27.07
CA THR A 6 0.43 15.23 -27.07
C THR A 6 -0.47 14.67 -25.96
N THR A 7 -0.65 15.45 -24.90
CA THR A 7 -1.71 15.24 -23.91
C THR A 7 -3.06 15.51 -24.55
N PRO A 8 -4.11 14.69 -24.32
CA PRO A 8 -5.48 15.07 -24.65
C PRO A 8 -5.81 16.35 -23.89
N GLN A 9 -6.09 17.41 -24.62
CA GLN A 9 -6.58 18.67 -24.08
C GLN A 9 -7.92 18.42 -23.39
N ALA A 10 -7.92 18.39 -22.06
CA ALA A 10 -9.12 18.63 -21.28
C ALA A 10 -9.49 20.10 -21.51
N SER A 11 -10.49 20.31 -22.37
CA SER A 11 -11.06 21.59 -22.66
C SER A 11 -11.59 22.26 -21.41
N GLY A 12 -11.02 23.42 -21.05
CA GLY A 12 -11.77 24.52 -20.46
C GLY A 12 -12.27 24.40 -19.03
N SER A 13 -11.47 23.89 -18.07
CA SER A 13 -11.72 24.18 -16.66
C SER A 13 -10.53 24.94 -16.10
N GLY A 14 -10.70 26.26 -16.01
CA GLY A 14 -9.62 27.18 -15.76
C GLY A 14 -8.98 27.11 -14.38
N ARG A 15 -8.04 27.99 -14.16
CA ARG A 15 -7.22 28.31 -12.97
C ARG A 15 -7.64 27.79 -11.59
N ALA A 16 -8.94 27.54 -11.34
CA ALA A 16 -9.46 26.98 -10.10
C ALA A 16 -9.12 25.49 -9.92
N THR A 17 -9.14 24.70 -11.00
CA THR A 17 -8.75 23.27 -10.95
C THR A 17 -7.25 23.11 -10.74
N ASP A 18 -6.44 23.98 -11.32
CA ASP A 18 -5.00 23.98 -11.12
C ASP A 18 -4.62 24.36 -9.68
N LEU A 19 -5.37 25.25 -9.05
CA LEU A 19 -5.19 25.62 -7.66
C LEU A 19 -5.54 24.45 -6.71
N TRP A 20 -6.64 23.76 -6.95
CA TRP A 20 -7.02 22.57 -6.16
C TRP A 20 -5.99 21.46 -6.27
N HIS A 21 -5.40 21.28 -7.43
CA HIS A 21 -4.33 20.31 -7.64
C HIS A 21 -3.05 20.71 -6.90
N SER A 22 -2.69 22.02 -6.87
CA SER A 22 -1.52 22.48 -6.13
C SER A 22 -1.68 22.34 -4.61
N LEU A 23 -2.89 22.41 -4.12
CA LEU A 23 -3.18 22.20 -2.70
C LEU A 23 -3.14 20.71 -2.27
N ALA A 24 -3.11 19.75 -3.20
CA ALA A 24 -3.01 18.32 -2.87
C ALA A 24 -1.67 17.93 -2.19
N VAL A 25 -0.68 18.80 -2.20
CA VAL A 25 0.59 18.63 -1.46
C VAL A 25 0.41 18.76 0.04
N VAL A 26 -0.53 19.60 0.49
CA VAL A 26 -0.74 19.89 1.92
C VAL A 26 -1.11 18.63 2.73
N PRO A 27 -2.03 17.78 2.30
CA PRO A 27 -2.31 16.52 3.01
C PRO A 27 -1.10 15.61 3.17
N ILE A 28 -0.24 15.54 2.15
CA ILE A 28 0.99 14.73 2.17
C ILE A 28 1.98 15.31 3.16
N PHE A 29 2.15 16.64 3.14
CA PHE A 29 2.98 17.37 4.09
C PHE A 29 2.50 17.12 5.53
N VAL A 30 1.22 17.36 5.82
CA VAL A 30 0.64 17.17 7.16
C VAL A 30 0.81 15.73 7.62
N SER A 31 0.52 14.74 6.77
CA SER A 31 0.68 13.32 7.10
C SER A 31 2.15 12.97 7.39
N THR A 32 3.10 13.45 6.58
CA THR A 32 4.53 13.19 6.77
C THR A 32 5.05 13.82 8.04
N VAL A 33 4.72 15.09 8.30
CA VAL A 33 5.14 15.81 9.51
C VAL A 33 4.58 15.15 10.76
N MET A 34 3.27 14.90 10.77
CA MET A 34 2.60 14.29 11.93
C MET A 34 3.08 12.88 12.21
N THR A 35 3.30 12.06 11.18
CA THR A 35 3.83 10.71 11.36
C THR A 35 5.25 10.74 11.90
N SER A 36 6.12 11.61 11.37
CA SER A 36 7.48 11.79 11.91
C SER A 36 7.44 12.30 13.34
N ALA A 37 6.69 13.38 13.60
CA ALA A 37 6.56 13.95 14.95
C ALA A 37 6.08 12.90 15.97
N MET A 38 5.07 12.11 15.61
CA MET A 38 4.54 11.04 16.46
C MET A 38 5.61 9.97 16.76
N ILE A 39 6.31 9.47 15.75
CA ILE A 39 7.35 8.44 15.90
C ILE A 39 8.44 8.92 16.87
N PHE A 40 8.98 10.10 16.63
CA PHE A 40 10.11 10.61 17.42
C PHE A 40 9.67 11.07 18.83
N ARG A 41 8.47 11.66 18.99
CA ARG A 41 7.93 12.00 20.33
C ARG A 41 7.64 10.77 21.16
N VAL A 42 6.91 9.79 20.63
CA VAL A 42 6.61 8.54 21.35
C VAL A 42 7.89 7.74 21.57
N GLY A 43 8.88 7.85 20.68
CA GLY A 43 10.22 7.29 20.83
C GLY A 43 11.09 7.96 21.89
N GLY A 44 10.58 8.98 22.60
CA GLY A 44 11.30 9.64 23.71
C GLY A 44 12.44 10.55 23.27
N VAL A 45 12.46 10.98 22.01
CA VAL A 45 13.50 11.87 21.47
C VAL A 45 13.20 13.32 21.88
N ASP A 46 14.24 14.08 22.16
CA ASP A 46 14.13 15.50 22.51
C ASP A 46 13.58 16.36 21.35
N ALA A 47 13.19 17.60 21.65
CA ALA A 47 12.58 18.49 20.67
C ALA A 47 13.48 18.80 19.46
N ALA A 48 14.81 18.79 19.64
CA ALA A 48 15.76 18.99 18.55
C ALA A 48 15.80 17.78 17.61
N GLY A 49 15.85 16.56 18.17
CA GLY A 49 15.80 15.32 17.40
C GLY A 49 14.45 15.12 16.69
N VAL A 50 13.32 15.51 17.32
CA VAL A 50 12.02 15.48 16.63
C VAL A 50 12.00 16.41 15.43
N ARG A 51 12.55 17.63 15.54
CA ARG A 51 12.68 18.56 14.41
C ARG A 51 13.55 18.00 13.30
N SER A 52 14.70 17.39 13.66
CA SER A 52 15.57 16.69 12.72
C SER A 52 14.84 15.55 12.00
N GLY A 53 14.12 14.71 12.74
CA GLY A 53 13.33 13.59 12.18
C GLY A 53 12.25 14.04 11.20
N ILE A 54 11.54 15.14 11.49
CA ILE A 54 10.55 15.74 10.56
C ILE A 54 11.24 16.24 9.31
N PHE A 55 12.33 16.99 9.46
CA PHE A 55 13.11 17.53 8.35
C PHE A 55 13.58 16.41 7.40
N MET A 56 14.15 15.35 7.95
CA MET A 56 14.60 14.19 7.17
C MET A 56 13.44 13.46 6.49
N GLY A 57 12.30 13.32 7.17
CA GLY A 57 11.08 12.74 6.58
C GLY A 57 10.60 13.52 5.36
N LEU A 58 10.62 14.86 5.41
CA LEU A 58 10.23 15.74 4.30
C LEU A 58 11.22 15.66 3.14
N LEU A 59 12.53 15.69 3.42
CA LEU A 59 13.57 15.57 2.40
C LEU A 59 13.54 14.23 1.71
N ALA A 60 13.39 13.13 2.46
CA ALA A 60 13.31 11.79 1.91
C ALA A 60 12.02 11.60 1.08
N SER A 61 10.91 12.20 1.50
CA SER A 61 9.66 12.22 0.74
C SER A 61 9.80 12.99 -0.57
N SER A 62 10.44 14.16 -0.53
CA SER A 62 10.76 14.94 -1.73
C SER A 62 11.66 14.15 -2.69
N LEU A 63 12.73 13.55 -2.18
CA LEU A 63 13.63 12.70 -2.97
C LEU A 63 12.87 11.52 -3.61
N ALA A 64 11.99 10.86 -2.85
CA ALA A 64 11.17 9.77 -3.36
C ALA A 64 10.31 10.23 -4.54
N ILE A 65 9.59 11.35 -4.40
CA ILE A 65 8.74 11.90 -5.46
C ILE A 65 9.56 12.23 -6.72
N LEU A 66 10.70 12.89 -6.56
CA LEU A 66 11.59 13.25 -7.67
C LEU A 66 12.11 12.02 -8.42
N LEU A 67 12.53 11.01 -7.68
CA LEU A 67 13.03 9.77 -8.27
C LEU A 67 11.92 8.97 -8.96
N GLN A 68 10.66 9.03 -8.46
CA GLN A 68 9.52 8.33 -9.07
C GLN A 68 9.16 8.88 -10.44
N LEU A 69 9.39 10.16 -10.71
CA LEU A 69 9.12 10.78 -12.01
C LEU A 69 10.02 10.24 -13.13
N ARG A 70 11.14 9.62 -12.77
CA ARG A 70 12.07 9.06 -13.76
C ARG A 70 11.50 7.80 -14.38
N SER A 71 11.47 7.74 -15.71
CA SER A 71 10.95 6.57 -16.46
C SER A 71 12.05 5.70 -17.07
N ARG A 72 13.31 6.14 -17.04
CA ARG A 72 14.45 5.45 -17.70
C ARG A 72 15.36 4.78 -16.69
N GLY A 73 15.86 3.58 -17.04
CA GLY A 73 16.79 2.81 -16.22
C GLY A 73 16.07 1.91 -15.20
N ARG A 74 16.70 1.73 -14.01
CA ARG A 74 16.24 0.80 -12.98
C ARG A 74 15.45 1.47 -11.83
N ILE A 75 15.24 2.78 -11.88
CA ILE A 75 14.68 3.62 -10.83
C ILE A 75 13.54 4.45 -11.41
N GLY A 76 12.50 4.69 -10.62
CA GLY A 76 11.37 5.52 -10.97
C GLY A 76 10.24 4.80 -11.69
N ALA A 77 9.01 5.05 -11.24
CA ALA A 77 7.81 4.47 -11.83
C ALA A 77 7.43 5.10 -13.20
N GLY A 78 7.94 6.31 -13.49
CA GLY A 78 7.58 7.08 -14.67
C GLY A 78 6.30 7.92 -14.49
N HIS A 79 5.72 7.90 -13.29
CA HIS A 79 4.54 8.69 -12.92
C HIS A 79 4.68 9.22 -11.49
N ALA A 80 3.89 10.22 -11.15
CA ALA A 80 3.85 10.74 -9.80
C ALA A 80 3.35 9.66 -8.83
N LEU A 81 4.19 9.29 -7.88
CA LEU A 81 3.83 8.44 -6.76
C LEU A 81 4.28 9.14 -5.48
N PHE A 82 3.31 9.64 -4.74
CA PHE A 82 3.60 10.35 -3.50
C PHE A 82 3.95 9.36 -2.40
N MET A 83 5.03 9.66 -1.70
CA MET A 83 5.53 8.88 -0.56
C MET A 83 5.78 9.82 0.61
N GLY A 84 5.61 9.31 1.81
CA GLY A 84 5.83 10.02 3.06
C GLY A 84 6.44 9.12 4.12
N THR A 85 6.66 9.64 5.32
CA THR A 85 7.12 8.85 6.46
C THR A 85 6.17 7.67 6.70
N SER A 86 6.72 6.49 6.83
CA SER A 86 5.97 5.24 6.83
C SER A 86 5.29 4.95 8.16
N VAL A 87 3.96 4.87 8.13
CA VAL A 87 3.16 4.43 9.29
C VAL A 87 3.39 2.95 9.60
N LEU A 88 3.66 2.12 8.58
CA LEU A 88 3.90 0.69 8.77
C LEU A 88 5.10 0.42 9.69
N TYR A 89 6.10 1.29 9.64
CA TYR A 89 7.30 1.18 10.47
C TYR A 89 7.19 1.93 11.81
N ALA A 90 6.09 2.64 12.08
CA ALA A 90 6.02 3.52 13.24
C ALA A 90 6.34 2.79 14.55
N SER A 91 5.74 1.63 14.79
CA SER A 91 5.99 0.84 16.00
C SER A 91 7.43 0.34 16.12
N ALA A 92 7.98 -0.17 15.03
CA ALA A 92 9.37 -0.64 15.00
C ALA A 92 10.34 0.52 15.19
N SER A 93 10.05 1.69 14.59
CA SER A 93 10.86 2.90 14.75
C SER A 93 10.84 3.41 16.21
N VAL A 94 9.66 3.44 16.84
CA VAL A 94 9.53 3.80 18.28
C VAL A 94 10.36 2.86 19.15
N ARG A 95 10.28 1.54 18.92
CA ARG A 95 11.10 0.58 19.66
C ARG A 95 12.60 0.74 19.42
N ALA A 96 13.01 1.03 18.18
CA ALA A 96 14.40 1.30 17.86
C ALA A 96 14.92 2.54 18.58
N LEU A 97 14.10 3.62 18.62
CA LEU A 97 14.43 4.84 19.34
C LEU A 97 14.60 4.60 20.84
N HIS A 98 13.72 3.83 21.47
CA HIS A 98 13.86 3.46 22.89
C HIS A 98 15.07 2.57 23.15
N ALA A 99 15.44 1.68 22.22
CA ALA A 99 16.51 0.70 22.43
C ALA A 99 17.92 1.26 22.17
N GLY A 100 18.06 2.26 21.31
CA GLY A 100 19.38 2.79 20.95
C GLY A 100 19.36 4.13 20.21
N GLY A 101 18.26 4.89 20.35
CA GLY A 101 18.15 6.24 19.80
C GLY A 101 18.10 6.30 18.27
N ILE A 102 18.43 7.48 17.75
CA ILE A 102 18.39 7.81 16.33
C ILE A 102 19.41 6.97 15.54
N ASP A 103 20.58 6.67 16.14
CA ASP A 103 21.65 5.90 15.48
C ASP A 103 21.20 4.47 15.17
N LEU A 104 20.56 3.81 16.13
CA LEU A 104 20.02 2.47 15.93
C LEU A 104 18.89 2.48 14.89
N LEU A 105 17.98 3.45 14.98
CA LEU A 105 16.92 3.61 13.99
C LEU A 105 17.51 3.76 12.58
N GLY A 106 18.46 4.67 12.40
CA GLY A 106 19.11 4.91 11.12
C GLY A 106 19.76 3.66 10.53
N LEU A 107 20.51 2.91 11.36
CA LEU A 107 21.17 1.66 10.93
C LEU A 107 20.15 0.60 10.50
N LEU A 108 19.07 0.41 11.25
CA LEU A 108 18.00 -0.55 10.93
C LEU A 108 17.27 -0.18 9.64
N VAL A 109 17.03 1.12 9.42
CA VAL A 109 16.44 1.63 8.19
C VAL A 109 17.36 1.37 7.00
N VAL A 110 18.65 1.69 7.13
CA VAL A 110 19.66 1.40 6.09
C VAL A 110 19.73 -0.09 5.79
N GLY A 111 19.82 -0.94 6.82
CA GLY A 111 19.91 -2.38 6.67
C GLY A 111 18.69 -2.96 5.95
N SER A 112 17.49 -2.60 6.37
CA SER A 112 16.25 -3.07 5.73
C SER A 112 16.07 -2.55 4.30
N ALA A 113 16.47 -1.30 4.04
CA ALA A 113 16.42 -0.70 2.70
C ALA A 113 17.41 -1.38 1.74
N LEU A 114 18.61 -1.73 2.21
CA LEU A 114 19.59 -2.50 1.43
C LEU A 114 19.09 -3.90 1.10
N VAL A 115 18.53 -4.62 2.08
CA VAL A 115 17.91 -5.94 1.85
C VAL A 115 16.80 -5.83 0.81
N LEU A 116 15.93 -4.83 0.92
CA LEU A 116 14.87 -4.60 -0.05
C LEU A 116 15.44 -4.31 -1.44
N LEU A 117 16.44 -3.43 -1.55
CA LEU A 117 17.06 -3.05 -2.83
C LEU A 117 17.69 -4.24 -3.55
N LEU A 118 18.37 -5.11 -2.81
CA LEU A 118 19.02 -6.31 -3.36
C LEU A 118 17.99 -7.39 -3.75
N SER A 119 16.90 -7.50 -3.02
CA SER A 119 15.89 -8.55 -3.19
C SER A 119 14.73 -8.18 -4.12
N VAL A 120 14.61 -6.93 -4.60
CA VAL A 120 13.45 -6.46 -5.39
C VAL A 120 13.14 -7.36 -6.59
N SER A 121 14.15 -7.84 -7.32
CA SER A 121 13.93 -8.67 -8.52
C SER A 121 13.36 -10.06 -8.21
N THR A 122 13.83 -10.69 -7.14
CA THR A 122 13.32 -11.98 -6.64
C THR A 122 12.01 -11.81 -5.90
N LEU A 123 11.91 -10.75 -5.11
CA LEU A 123 10.73 -10.42 -4.33
C LEU A 123 9.52 -10.10 -5.22
N ALA A 124 9.70 -9.42 -6.35
CA ALA A 124 8.60 -9.08 -7.24
C ALA A 124 7.85 -10.31 -7.77
N SER A 125 8.55 -11.39 -8.12
CA SER A 125 7.92 -12.65 -8.52
C SER A 125 7.19 -13.34 -7.36
N LEU A 126 7.67 -13.16 -6.13
CA LEU A 126 7.04 -13.66 -4.92
C LEU A 126 5.82 -12.81 -4.54
N LEU A 127 5.96 -11.48 -4.57
CA LEU A 127 4.90 -10.53 -4.21
C LEU A 127 3.66 -10.67 -5.10
N SER A 128 3.85 -10.91 -6.41
CA SER A 128 2.72 -11.17 -7.33
C SER A 128 1.95 -12.45 -7.00
N ARG A 129 2.50 -13.31 -6.15
CA ARG A 129 1.89 -14.57 -5.72
C ARG A 129 1.17 -14.45 -4.37
N ILE A 130 1.38 -13.36 -3.62
CA ILE A 130 0.75 -13.15 -2.31
C ILE A 130 -0.72 -12.78 -2.51
N PRO A 131 -1.67 -13.53 -1.91
CA PRO A 131 -3.08 -13.21 -2.00
C PRO A 131 -3.38 -11.91 -1.24
N PRO A 132 -4.31 -11.07 -1.75
CA PRO A 132 -4.75 -9.86 -1.06
C PRO A 132 -5.23 -10.11 0.37
N PHE A 133 -5.90 -11.22 0.61
CA PHE A 133 -6.36 -11.61 1.95
C PHE A 133 -5.22 -11.69 2.96
N LEU A 134 -4.11 -12.36 2.60
CA LEU A 134 -2.97 -12.47 3.50
C LEU A 134 -2.31 -11.11 3.75
N THR A 135 -2.19 -10.28 2.70
CA THR A 135 -1.71 -8.90 2.86
C THR A 135 -2.59 -8.14 3.86
N GLY A 136 -3.92 -8.30 3.78
CA GLY A 136 -4.86 -7.72 4.73
C GLY A 136 -4.61 -8.20 6.16
N MET A 137 -4.39 -9.50 6.37
CA MET A 137 -4.10 -10.04 7.71
C MET A 137 -2.80 -9.50 8.30
N VAL A 138 -1.75 -9.42 7.47
CA VAL A 138 -0.47 -8.86 7.92
C VAL A 138 -0.60 -7.38 8.25
N ILE A 139 -1.33 -6.60 7.45
CA ILE A 139 -1.62 -5.19 7.77
C ILE A 139 -2.43 -5.08 9.07
N LEU A 140 -3.39 -5.97 9.31
CA LEU A 140 -4.15 -5.99 10.56
C LEU A 140 -3.25 -6.30 11.75
N TYR A 141 -2.32 -7.24 11.63
CA TYR A 141 -1.32 -7.53 12.65
C TYR A 141 -0.40 -6.32 12.93
N VAL A 142 0.05 -5.63 11.86
CA VAL A 142 0.80 -4.36 12.00
C VAL A 142 -0.04 -3.29 12.71
N ALA A 143 -1.34 -3.20 12.40
CA ALA A 143 -2.25 -2.24 13.05
C ALA A 143 -2.38 -2.50 14.56
N PHE A 144 -2.47 -3.77 14.99
CA PHE A 144 -2.45 -4.11 16.40
C PHE A 144 -1.12 -3.77 17.07
N TYR A 145 -0.01 -4.08 16.41
CA TYR A 145 1.31 -3.71 16.92
C TYR A 145 1.44 -2.18 17.05
N PHE A 146 0.90 -1.42 16.11
CA PHE A 146 0.82 0.03 16.18
C PHE A 146 -0.05 0.50 17.36
N ALA A 147 -1.18 -0.13 17.59
CA ALA A 147 -2.05 0.21 18.72
C ALA A 147 -1.33 0.06 20.07
N VAL A 148 -0.58 -1.04 20.24
CA VAL A 148 0.13 -1.34 21.50
C VAL A 148 1.35 -0.44 21.70
N VAL A 149 2.17 -0.24 20.66
CA VAL A 149 3.48 0.42 20.79
C VAL A 149 3.38 1.93 20.64
N VAL A 150 2.43 2.43 19.86
CA VAL A 150 2.34 3.87 19.52
C VAL A 150 1.12 4.51 20.17
N ALA A 151 -0.07 3.93 20.03
CA ALA A 151 -1.30 4.57 20.51
C ALA A 151 -1.49 4.39 22.03
N ALA A 152 -1.25 3.22 22.57
CA ALA A 152 -1.45 2.96 24.00
C ALA A 152 -0.57 3.83 24.93
N PRO A 153 0.72 4.09 24.66
CA PRO A 153 1.53 5.01 25.47
C PRO A 153 1.03 6.45 25.49
N LEU A 154 0.31 6.87 24.46
CA LEU A 154 -0.33 8.19 24.40
C LEU A 154 -1.68 8.24 25.13
N LEU A 155 -2.26 7.07 25.47
CA LEU A 155 -3.54 6.98 26.16
C LEU A 155 -3.34 7.00 27.67
N THR A 156 -2.97 8.15 28.21
CA THR A 156 -2.73 8.36 29.64
C THR A 156 -3.65 9.42 30.21
N ASP A 157 -3.79 9.44 31.56
CA ASP A 157 -4.55 10.50 32.25
C ASP A 157 -3.92 11.87 32.03
N GLU A 158 -2.61 11.92 31.81
CA GLU A 158 -1.89 13.16 31.50
C GLU A 158 -2.31 13.77 30.15
N THR A 159 -2.55 12.92 29.15
CA THR A 159 -3.00 13.35 27.82
C THR A 159 -4.38 14.01 27.88
N PHE A 160 -5.22 13.65 28.84
CA PHE A 160 -6.57 14.14 29.00
C PHE A 160 -6.82 14.92 30.29
N ARG A 161 -5.80 15.60 30.81
CA ARG A 161 -5.91 16.39 32.06
C ARG A 161 -6.96 17.48 32.00
N ALA A 162 -7.05 18.21 30.91
CA ALA A 162 -7.98 19.30 30.75
C ALA A 162 -9.17 18.93 29.86
N THR A 163 -10.30 19.57 30.09
CA THR A 163 -11.49 19.45 29.23
C THR A 163 -11.18 19.85 27.78
N GLY A 164 -10.28 20.84 27.59
CA GLY A 164 -9.81 21.25 26.27
C GLY A 164 -9.12 20.13 25.48
N ASP A 165 -8.32 19.28 26.17
CA ASP A 165 -7.65 18.15 25.54
C ASP A 165 -8.65 17.10 25.04
N LYS A 166 -9.65 16.76 25.88
CA LYS A 166 -10.75 15.85 25.53
C LYS A 166 -11.55 16.36 24.34
N LEU A 167 -11.91 17.65 24.38
CA LEU A 167 -12.71 18.27 23.33
C LEU A 167 -11.94 18.35 22.00
N SER A 168 -10.65 18.72 22.02
CA SER A 168 -9.81 18.77 20.83
C SER A 168 -9.63 17.40 20.19
N PHE A 169 -9.41 16.35 21.00
CA PHE A 169 -9.37 14.96 20.53
C PHE A 169 -10.68 14.54 19.86
N VAL A 170 -11.78 14.69 20.58
CA VAL A 170 -13.12 14.27 20.09
C VAL A 170 -13.47 15.00 18.81
N LEU A 171 -13.27 16.34 18.75
CA LEU A 171 -13.61 17.12 17.58
C LEU A 171 -12.74 16.71 16.37
N ALA A 172 -11.44 16.50 16.56
CA ALA A 172 -10.56 16.03 15.48
C ALA A 172 -11.06 14.72 14.88
N VAL A 173 -11.39 13.74 15.74
CA VAL A 173 -11.88 12.42 15.31
C VAL A 173 -13.25 12.51 14.65
N VAL A 174 -14.18 13.24 15.25
CA VAL A 174 -15.57 13.40 14.73
C VAL A 174 -15.56 14.10 13.37
N VAL A 175 -14.75 15.15 13.19
CA VAL A 175 -14.64 15.84 11.89
C VAL A 175 -14.12 14.89 10.81
N VAL A 176 -13.07 14.10 11.10
CA VAL A 176 -12.55 13.15 10.12
C VAL A 176 -13.58 12.08 9.78
N ILE A 177 -14.21 11.46 10.79
CA ILE A 177 -15.22 10.43 10.56
C ILE A 177 -16.45 11.02 9.84
N GLY A 178 -16.91 12.18 10.25
CA GLY A 178 -18.05 12.87 9.63
C GLY A 178 -17.77 13.19 8.15
N LEU A 179 -16.64 13.81 7.85
CA LEU A 179 -16.23 14.10 6.47
C LEU A 179 -16.00 12.82 5.64
N TRP A 180 -15.54 11.76 6.28
CA TRP A 180 -15.36 10.49 5.59
C TRP A 180 -16.68 9.82 5.22
N LEU A 181 -17.69 9.90 6.08
CA LEU A 181 -19.00 9.29 5.86
C LEU A 181 -19.88 10.13 4.93
N THR A 182 -19.89 11.44 5.09
CA THR A 182 -20.84 12.35 4.42
C THR A 182 -20.20 13.36 3.49
N GLY A 183 -18.87 13.55 3.58
CA GLY A 183 -18.15 14.55 2.82
C GLY A 183 -17.98 14.21 1.33
N PRO A 184 -17.86 15.24 0.48
CA PRO A 184 -17.61 15.05 -0.94
C PRO A 184 -16.24 14.39 -1.18
N LEU A 185 -16.15 13.59 -2.25
CA LEU A 185 -14.92 12.87 -2.64
C LEU A 185 -13.69 13.79 -2.76
N ALA A 186 -13.90 15.06 -3.14
CA ALA A 186 -12.86 16.06 -3.27
C ALA A 186 -12.14 16.38 -1.94
N LEU A 187 -12.83 16.24 -0.79
CA LEU A 187 -12.27 16.51 0.54
C LEU A 187 -11.56 15.30 1.16
N ARG A 188 -11.69 14.11 0.59
CA ARG A 188 -11.06 12.90 1.14
C ARG A 188 -9.55 13.00 1.36
N PRO A 189 -8.75 13.58 0.46
CA PRO A 189 -7.32 13.78 0.71
C PRO A 189 -7.04 14.66 1.94
N TRP A 190 -7.95 15.58 2.27
CA TRP A 190 -7.81 16.59 3.31
C TRP A 190 -8.29 16.17 4.70
N LEU A 191 -8.86 14.96 4.85
CA LEU A 191 -9.51 14.52 6.08
C LEU A 191 -8.65 14.73 7.32
N PHE A 192 -7.38 14.32 7.28
CA PHE A 192 -6.47 14.48 8.41
C PHE A 192 -6.12 15.93 8.69
N ALA A 193 -5.84 16.70 7.64
CA ALA A 193 -5.50 18.11 7.80
C ALA A 193 -6.67 18.90 8.40
N LEU A 194 -7.89 18.64 7.93
CA LEU A 194 -9.09 19.30 8.43
C LEU A 194 -9.45 18.87 9.86
N GLY A 195 -9.32 17.59 10.17
CA GLY A 195 -9.55 17.09 11.53
C GLY A 195 -8.55 17.65 12.52
N LEU A 196 -7.24 17.65 12.17
CA LEU A 196 -6.21 18.25 13.01
C LEU A 196 -6.39 19.76 13.16
N LEU A 197 -6.77 20.45 12.09
CA LEU A 197 -7.07 21.89 12.16
C LEU A 197 -8.22 22.18 13.10
N ALA A 198 -9.32 21.42 13.01
CA ALA A 198 -10.47 21.59 13.90
C ALA A 198 -10.10 21.34 15.37
N GLY A 199 -9.37 20.27 15.65
CA GLY A 199 -8.87 19.98 16.99
C GLY A 199 -7.86 21.03 17.49
N ALA A 200 -6.97 21.52 16.63
CA ALA A 200 -6.00 22.56 16.97
C ALA A 200 -6.67 23.90 17.30
N LEU A 201 -7.72 24.28 16.59
CA LEU A 201 -8.50 25.49 16.89
C LEU A 201 -9.14 25.42 18.29
N VAL A 202 -9.65 24.26 18.69
CA VAL A 202 -10.15 24.06 20.05
C VAL A 202 -9.02 24.11 21.08
N ALA A 203 -7.91 23.41 20.82
CA ALA A 203 -6.76 23.42 21.71
C ALA A 203 -6.18 24.84 21.90
N TRP A 204 -6.16 25.62 20.83
CA TRP A 204 -5.74 27.03 20.88
C TRP A 204 -6.72 27.89 21.68
N GLY A 205 -8.04 27.79 21.41
CA GLY A 205 -9.08 28.54 22.11
C GLY A 205 -9.18 28.20 23.60
N THR A 206 -8.73 27.00 24.00
CA THR A 206 -8.67 26.56 25.42
C THR A 206 -7.31 26.77 26.06
N GLY A 207 -6.38 27.45 25.38
CA GLY A 207 -5.04 27.78 25.91
C GLY A 207 -4.11 26.57 26.07
N ARG A 208 -4.35 25.48 25.31
CA ARG A 208 -3.56 24.23 25.38
C ARG A 208 -2.38 24.19 24.43
N ILE A 209 -2.23 25.18 23.53
CA ILE A 209 -1.11 25.30 22.61
C ILE A 209 -0.14 26.35 23.17
N ASP A 210 1.09 25.94 23.45
CA ASP A 210 2.16 26.86 23.81
C ASP A 210 2.74 27.50 22.56
N MET A 211 2.36 28.74 22.31
CA MET A 211 2.83 29.54 21.18
C MET A 211 4.20 30.15 21.39
N THR A 212 4.79 30.08 22.60
CA THR A 212 6.11 30.65 22.88
C THR A 212 7.21 29.97 22.08
N ALA A 213 7.18 28.64 21.99
CA ALA A 213 8.12 27.89 21.17
C ALA A 213 7.99 28.21 19.68
N VAL A 214 6.76 28.46 19.20
CA VAL A 214 6.49 28.87 17.82
C VAL A 214 6.97 30.30 17.56
N ALA A 215 6.75 31.20 18.51
CA ALA A 215 7.19 32.61 18.40
C ALA A 215 8.72 32.72 18.30
N ASN A 216 9.42 31.92 19.11
CA ASN A 216 10.89 31.92 19.20
C ASN A 216 11.58 31.12 18.08
N ALA A 217 10.83 30.32 17.29
CA ALA A 217 11.39 29.57 16.18
C ALA A 217 11.74 30.49 15.00
N ASP A 218 12.86 30.21 14.36
CA ASP A 218 13.31 30.92 13.17
C ASP A 218 12.38 30.67 11.98
N TRP A 219 12.28 31.64 11.07
CA TRP A 219 11.54 31.51 9.84
C TRP A 219 12.24 30.57 8.84
N PHE A 220 13.56 30.62 8.78
CA PHE A 220 14.39 29.78 7.91
C PHE A 220 15.59 29.26 8.68
N GLY A 221 15.89 27.99 8.53
CA GLY A 221 17.04 27.38 9.16
C GLY A 221 17.14 25.88 8.88
N LEU A 222 18.34 25.35 9.05
CA LEU A 222 18.56 23.91 9.09
C LEU A 222 18.42 23.47 10.55
N PRO A 223 17.74 22.36 10.83
CA PRO A 223 17.79 21.77 12.17
C PRO A 223 19.21 21.30 12.48
N GLU A 224 19.55 21.23 13.75
CA GLU A 224 20.76 20.55 14.19
C GLU A 224 20.65 19.09 13.77
N LEU A 225 21.44 18.70 12.76
CA LEU A 225 21.49 17.34 12.30
C LEU A 225 22.24 16.53 13.35
N SER A 226 21.55 15.62 14.02
CA SER A 226 22.22 14.58 14.78
C SER A 226 23.19 13.87 13.83
N SER A 227 24.43 13.67 14.30
CA SER A 227 25.49 13.07 13.48
C SER A 227 25.01 11.83 12.76
N PRO A 228 25.36 11.66 11.48
CA PRO A 228 24.97 10.46 10.78
C PRO A 228 25.55 9.23 11.49
N VAL A 229 24.84 8.14 11.38
CA VAL A 229 25.05 6.76 11.89
C VAL A 229 26.53 6.31 11.90
N LEU A 230 27.36 6.92 12.73
CA LEU A 230 28.76 6.55 12.91
C LEU A 230 29.01 5.83 14.25
N ALA A 231 28.08 5.96 15.21
CA ALA A 231 28.11 5.17 16.41
C ALA A 231 27.57 3.77 16.09
N LEU A 232 28.41 2.75 16.15
CA LEU A 232 27.97 1.36 16.01
C LEU A 232 27.15 0.99 17.25
N PRO A 233 25.82 0.85 17.14
CA PRO A 233 24.99 0.41 18.24
C PRO A 233 25.34 -1.02 18.63
N THR A 234 24.93 -1.46 19.80
CA THR A 234 25.20 -2.82 20.28
C THR A 234 24.65 -3.85 19.27
N LEU A 235 25.49 -4.80 18.84
CA LEU A 235 25.11 -5.84 17.89
C LEU A 235 23.85 -6.60 18.32
N ASN A 236 23.62 -6.72 19.64
CA ASN A 236 22.42 -7.36 20.18
C ASN A 236 21.13 -6.60 19.82
N ALA A 237 21.11 -5.28 19.91
CA ALA A 237 19.93 -4.48 19.55
C ALA A 237 19.64 -4.55 18.03
N VAL A 238 20.71 -4.57 17.21
CA VAL A 238 20.57 -4.73 15.76
C VAL A 238 20.00 -6.11 15.41
N SER A 239 20.56 -7.19 15.96
CA SER A 239 20.09 -8.56 15.70
C SER A 239 18.65 -8.78 16.15
N LEU A 240 18.22 -8.11 17.22
CA LEU A 240 16.87 -8.18 17.76
C LEU A 240 15.84 -7.52 16.82
N LEU A 241 16.12 -6.32 16.31
CA LEU A 241 15.12 -5.49 15.62
C LEU A 241 15.24 -5.54 14.09
N LEU A 242 16.40 -5.91 13.52
CA LEU A 242 16.59 -5.96 12.08
C LEU A 242 15.59 -6.90 11.37
N PRO A 243 15.26 -8.10 11.88
CA PRO A 243 14.25 -8.96 11.27
C PRO A 243 12.88 -8.28 11.17
N THR A 244 12.50 -7.49 12.18
CA THR A 244 11.26 -6.69 12.17
C THR A 244 11.28 -5.67 11.04
N PHE A 245 12.37 -4.91 10.90
CA PHE A 245 12.51 -3.92 9.84
C PHE A 245 12.52 -4.55 8.45
N VAL A 246 13.17 -5.69 8.26
CA VAL A 246 13.16 -6.44 6.99
C VAL A 246 11.77 -6.97 6.68
N GLY A 247 11.04 -7.53 7.65
CA GLY A 247 9.66 -7.97 7.48
C GLY A 247 8.74 -6.82 7.04
N LEU A 248 8.87 -5.66 7.70
CA LEU A 248 8.12 -4.46 7.35
C LEU A 248 8.53 -3.90 5.97
N ALA A 249 9.81 -4.06 5.55
CA ALA A 249 10.25 -3.68 4.22
C ALA A 249 9.54 -4.49 3.13
N ILE A 250 9.35 -5.80 3.36
CA ILE A 250 8.60 -6.67 2.44
C ILE A 250 7.13 -6.22 2.36
N ILE A 251 6.49 -5.96 3.49
CA ILE A 251 5.09 -5.49 3.54
C ILE A 251 4.95 -4.14 2.83
N SER A 252 5.85 -3.23 3.12
CA SER A 252 5.90 -1.90 2.49
C SER A 252 6.11 -1.98 0.97
N ALA A 253 6.90 -2.95 0.48
CA ALA A 253 7.06 -3.23 -0.94
C ALA A 253 5.76 -3.76 -1.58
N ILE A 254 5.01 -4.62 -0.88
CA ILE A 254 3.68 -5.09 -1.32
C ILE A 254 2.72 -3.90 -1.43
N GLU A 255 2.69 -3.03 -0.42
CA GLU A 255 1.83 -1.84 -0.43
C GLU A 255 2.20 -0.89 -1.57
N ALA A 256 3.49 -0.61 -1.78
CA ALA A 256 3.96 0.22 -2.89
C ALA A 256 3.57 -0.39 -4.26
N GLY A 257 3.64 -1.71 -4.37
CA GLY A 257 3.18 -2.46 -5.54
C GLY A 257 1.68 -2.28 -5.79
N ASN A 258 0.87 -2.41 -4.75
CA ASN A 258 -0.58 -2.25 -4.82
C ASN A 258 -0.96 -0.81 -5.19
N VAL A 259 -0.30 0.19 -4.58
CA VAL A 259 -0.55 1.61 -4.90
C VAL A 259 -0.10 1.93 -6.32
N GLY A 260 1.09 1.49 -6.74
CA GLY A 260 1.60 1.68 -8.10
C GLY A 260 0.69 1.06 -9.16
N SER A 261 0.19 -0.16 -8.92
CA SER A 261 -0.79 -0.81 -9.80
C SER A 261 -2.11 -0.04 -9.87
N SER A 262 -2.61 0.44 -8.72
CA SER A 262 -3.85 1.23 -8.67
C SER A 262 -3.72 2.56 -9.39
N VAL A 263 -2.56 3.23 -9.28
CA VAL A 263 -2.30 4.49 -10.00
C VAL A 263 -2.25 4.25 -11.51
N GLN A 264 -1.58 3.20 -11.97
CA GLN A 264 -1.52 2.86 -13.40
C GLN A 264 -2.90 2.60 -14.00
N THR A 265 -3.76 1.84 -13.30
CA THR A 265 -5.13 1.57 -13.76
C THR A 265 -6.02 2.81 -13.76
N GLN A 266 -5.79 3.79 -12.87
CA GLN A 266 -6.57 5.02 -12.80
C GLN A 266 -6.11 6.08 -13.82
N ILE A 267 -4.81 6.15 -14.12
CA ILE A 267 -4.28 7.07 -15.15
C ILE A 267 -4.71 6.65 -16.57
N GLY A 268 -5.10 5.38 -16.73
CA GLY A 268 -6.01 4.95 -17.82
C GLY A 268 -5.50 5.00 -19.25
N GLN A 269 -4.19 5.07 -19.50
CA GLN A 269 -3.69 5.06 -20.90
C GLN A 269 -3.66 3.65 -21.55
N HIS A 270 -3.74 2.57 -20.75
CA HIS A 270 -3.48 1.20 -21.24
C HIS A 270 -4.53 0.17 -20.79
N GLY A 271 -5.75 0.59 -20.45
CA GLY A 271 -6.79 -0.33 -19.97
C GLY A 271 -6.41 -1.03 -18.66
N PRO A 272 -6.78 -2.30 -18.45
CA PRO A 272 -6.51 -3.06 -17.22
C PRO A 272 -5.07 -3.56 -17.10
N THR A 273 -4.16 -3.13 -17.99
CA THR A 273 -2.76 -3.57 -18.01
C THR A 273 -1.92 -2.83 -16.98
N VAL A 274 -1.18 -3.59 -16.16
CA VAL A 274 -0.24 -3.06 -15.18
C VAL A 274 1.19 -3.43 -15.56
N ASP A 275 2.06 -2.44 -15.77
CA ASP A 275 3.50 -2.65 -15.99
C ASP A 275 4.19 -2.97 -14.66
N GLN A 276 4.48 -4.23 -14.43
CA GLN A 276 5.19 -4.70 -13.24
C GLN A 276 6.65 -4.25 -13.20
N GLY A 277 7.25 -3.94 -14.34
CA GLY A 277 8.57 -3.32 -14.41
C GLY A 277 8.57 -1.93 -13.78
N SER A 278 7.52 -1.14 -14.05
CA SER A 278 7.29 0.16 -13.38
C SER A 278 7.08 0.00 -11.88
N VAL A 279 6.30 -0.99 -11.46
CA VAL A 279 6.08 -1.30 -10.03
C VAL A 279 7.39 -1.66 -9.33
N GLN A 280 8.22 -2.50 -9.95
CA GLN A 280 9.54 -2.85 -9.40
C GLN A 280 10.45 -1.63 -9.28
N ARG A 281 10.46 -0.75 -10.28
CA ARG A 281 11.20 0.52 -10.23
C ARG A 281 10.69 1.42 -9.12
N ALA A 282 9.37 1.46 -8.87
CA ALA A 282 8.77 2.20 -7.76
C ALA A 282 9.27 1.70 -6.39
N VAL A 283 9.30 0.38 -6.19
CA VAL A 283 9.80 -0.24 -4.95
C VAL A 283 11.30 0.03 -4.75
N ARG A 284 12.11 -0.04 -5.82
CA ARG A 284 13.54 0.34 -5.74
C ARG A 284 13.72 1.79 -5.34
N THR A 285 12.92 2.68 -5.89
CA THR A 285 12.94 4.10 -5.55
C THR A 285 12.61 4.33 -4.08
N GLN A 286 11.59 3.63 -3.56
CA GLN A 286 11.24 3.67 -2.14
C GLN A 286 12.41 3.20 -1.27
N ALA A 287 13.07 2.10 -1.63
CA ALA A 287 14.24 1.59 -0.91
C ALA A 287 15.39 2.61 -0.90
N ILE A 288 15.68 3.28 -2.03
CA ILE A 288 16.71 4.32 -2.12
C ILE A 288 16.35 5.54 -1.25
N ALA A 289 15.10 5.98 -1.28
CA ALA A 289 14.65 7.10 -0.45
C ALA A 289 14.70 6.77 1.05
N SER A 290 14.31 5.53 1.44
CA SER A 290 14.45 5.05 2.81
C SER A 290 15.91 4.93 3.24
N LEU A 291 16.80 4.46 2.34
CA LEU A 291 18.23 4.42 2.60
C LEU A 291 18.79 5.82 2.88
N ALA A 292 18.42 6.81 2.06
CA ALA A 292 18.82 8.19 2.28
C ALA A 292 18.29 8.74 3.62
N ALA A 293 17.02 8.44 3.96
CA ALA A 293 16.44 8.80 5.25
C ALA A 293 17.23 8.17 6.41
N GLY A 294 17.52 6.86 6.34
CA GLY A 294 18.22 6.13 7.40
C GLY A 294 19.65 6.61 7.62
N VAL A 295 20.41 6.90 6.55
CA VAL A 295 21.77 7.48 6.66
C VAL A 295 21.77 8.79 7.43
N LEU A 296 20.69 9.56 7.33
CA LEU A 296 20.53 10.85 8.00
C LEU A 296 19.76 10.75 9.34
N GLY A 297 19.51 9.53 9.85
CA GLY A 297 18.80 9.31 11.11
C GLY A 297 17.28 9.49 11.03
N GLY A 298 16.70 9.49 9.83
CA GLY A 298 15.27 9.60 9.59
C GLY A 298 14.53 8.26 9.60
N ALA A 299 13.20 8.33 9.75
CA ALA A 299 12.33 7.18 9.64
C ALA A 299 12.14 6.74 8.16
N PRO A 300 11.82 5.45 7.90
CA PRO A 300 11.62 4.94 6.55
C PRO A 300 10.48 5.65 5.80
N VAL A 301 10.58 5.67 4.48
CA VAL A 301 9.58 6.27 3.60
C VAL A 301 8.79 5.17 2.89
N SER A 302 7.49 5.33 2.78
CA SER A 302 6.62 4.44 2.01
C SER A 302 5.43 5.18 1.40
N ALA A 303 4.71 4.50 0.51
CA ALA A 303 3.40 4.98 0.09
C ALA A 303 2.45 4.95 1.30
N PRO A 304 1.74 6.05 1.62
CA PRO A 304 0.80 6.06 2.73
C PRO A 304 -0.33 5.05 2.53
N PRO A 305 -0.75 4.37 3.62
CA PRO A 305 -1.85 3.42 3.55
C PRO A 305 -3.17 4.12 3.21
N GLY A 306 -4.04 3.42 2.49
CA GLY A 306 -5.43 3.82 2.36
C GLY A 306 -5.87 4.51 1.07
N GLY A 307 -5.05 4.48 0.01
CA GLY A 307 -5.48 5.02 -1.29
C GLY A 307 -5.41 6.54 -1.41
N LEU A 308 -5.14 7.27 -0.32
CA LEU A 308 -4.99 8.73 -0.36
C LEU A 308 -3.96 9.19 -1.39
N THR A 309 -2.88 8.41 -1.53
CA THR A 309 -1.85 8.65 -2.55
C THR A 309 -2.28 8.22 -3.95
N ALA A 310 -3.01 7.13 -4.09
CA ALA A 310 -3.49 6.69 -5.39
C ALA A 310 -4.47 7.71 -5.98
N GLU A 311 -5.42 8.20 -5.18
CA GLU A 311 -6.34 9.26 -5.59
C GLU A 311 -5.62 10.59 -5.85
N ALA A 312 -4.67 10.99 -4.99
CA ALA A 312 -3.86 12.18 -5.20
C ALA A 312 -2.96 12.04 -6.44
N SER A 313 -2.30 10.91 -6.62
CA SER A 313 -1.40 10.65 -7.75
C SER A 313 -2.15 10.55 -9.08
N SER A 314 -3.35 10.00 -9.11
CA SER A 314 -4.16 9.89 -10.33
C SER A 314 -4.71 11.24 -10.80
N ARG A 315 -5.09 12.11 -9.85
CA ARG A 315 -5.55 13.47 -10.16
C ARG A 315 -4.41 14.40 -10.57
N VAL A 316 -3.20 14.11 -10.11
CA VAL A 316 -1.99 14.91 -10.27
C VAL A 316 -0.97 14.18 -11.14
N SER A 317 -1.39 13.68 -12.29
CA SER A 317 -0.52 12.90 -13.20
C SER A 317 0.58 13.72 -13.89
N GLY A 318 0.56 15.05 -13.77
CA GLY A 318 1.52 15.92 -14.45
C GLY A 318 2.89 15.96 -13.78
N VAL A 319 3.96 15.71 -14.55
CA VAL A 319 5.38 15.80 -14.09
C VAL A 319 5.70 17.15 -13.45
N ARG A 320 5.17 18.26 -14.03
CA ARG A 320 5.39 19.63 -13.51
C ARG A 320 4.85 19.79 -12.09
N PHE A 321 3.72 19.16 -11.82
CA PHE A 321 3.05 19.24 -10.54
C PHE A 321 3.77 18.44 -9.45
N ALA A 322 4.18 17.21 -9.77
CA ALA A 322 4.96 16.40 -8.83
C ALA A 322 6.34 17.04 -8.54
N LEU A 323 6.93 17.70 -9.54
CA LEU A 323 8.15 18.49 -9.33
C LEU A 323 7.90 19.66 -8.38
N ALA A 324 6.82 20.42 -8.59
CA ALA A 324 6.44 21.52 -7.70
C ALA A 324 6.15 21.04 -6.28
N ALA A 325 5.48 19.88 -6.14
CA ALA A 325 5.23 19.23 -4.86
C ALA A 325 6.53 18.88 -4.12
N ALA A 326 7.48 18.27 -4.81
CA ALA A 326 8.76 17.91 -4.25
C ALA A 326 9.55 19.15 -3.81
N CYS A 327 9.60 20.18 -4.65
CA CYS A 327 10.25 21.45 -4.31
C CYS A 327 9.58 22.12 -3.10
N LEU A 328 8.25 22.10 -3.04
CA LEU A 328 7.50 22.67 -1.92
C LEU A 328 7.80 21.94 -0.61
N LEU A 329 7.90 20.60 -0.61
CA LEU A 329 8.28 19.85 0.58
C LEU A 329 9.67 20.23 1.09
N VAL A 330 10.63 20.48 0.20
CA VAL A 330 11.96 20.97 0.59
C VAL A 330 11.86 22.37 1.22
N VAL A 331 11.11 23.28 0.60
CA VAL A 331 10.92 24.64 1.14
C VAL A 331 10.25 24.59 2.51
N LEU A 332 9.21 23.77 2.67
CA LEU A 332 8.51 23.60 3.96
C LEU A 332 9.41 22.98 5.03
N ALA A 333 10.32 22.09 4.63
CA ALA A 333 11.32 21.52 5.54
C ALA A 333 12.28 22.58 6.10
N LEU A 334 12.59 23.61 5.30
CA LEU A 334 13.48 24.71 5.69
C LEU A 334 12.80 25.80 6.54
N ILE A 335 11.53 25.59 6.95
CA ILE A 335 10.77 26.52 7.80
C ILE A 335 10.62 25.94 9.21
N PRO A 336 11.57 26.14 10.15
CA PRO A 336 11.49 25.62 11.52
C PRO A 336 10.22 26.06 12.26
N LYS A 337 9.75 27.26 11.98
CA LYS A 337 8.52 27.79 12.58
C LYS A 337 7.29 26.93 12.29
N LEU A 338 7.20 26.38 11.08
CA LEU A 338 6.13 25.48 10.70
C LEU A 338 6.22 24.14 11.46
N THR A 339 7.44 23.60 11.59
CA THR A 339 7.68 22.39 12.40
C THR A 339 7.35 22.64 13.87
N ALA A 340 7.71 23.80 14.41
CA ALA A 340 7.39 24.20 15.78
C ALA A 340 5.87 24.24 16.04
N MET A 341 5.05 24.64 15.05
CA MET A 341 3.58 24.59 15.18
C MET A 341 3.07 23.17 15.42
N PHE A 342 3.61 22.17 14.71
CA PHE A 342 3.22 20.76 14.91
C PHE A 342 3.73 20.21 16.24
N LEU A 343 4.90 20.67 16.71
CA LEU A 343 5.45 20.32 18.03
C LEU A 343 4.67 20.95 19.18
N ALA A 344 4.06 22.11 18.97
CA ALA A 344 3.22 22.77 19.96
C ALA A 344 1.84 22.11 20.13
N LEU A 345 1.47 21.16 19.26
CA LEU A 345 0.20 20.41 19.40
C LEU A 345 0.21 19.55 20.67
N PRO A 346 -0.87 19.58 21.47
CA PRO A 346 -1.00 18.74 22.64
C PRO A 346 -1.02 17.25 22.29
N ASP A 347 -0.60 16.38 23.21
CA ASP A 347 -0.54 14.92 23.03
C ASP A 347 -1.92 14.33 22.68
N ALA A 348 -3.00 14.94 23.12
CA ALA A 348 -4.36 14.58 22.73
C ALA A 348 -4.59 14.63 21.20
N LEU A 349 -4.00 15.60 20.49
CA LEU A 349 -4.08 15.67 19.03
C LEU A 349 -3.13 14.69 18.34
N VAL A 350 -1.97 14.43 18.93
CA VAL A 350 -1.06 13.36 18.44
C VAL A 350 -1.74 12.01 18.57
N LEU A 351 -2.44 11.75 19.68
CA LEU A 351 -3.25 10.54 19.88
C LEU A 351 -4.42 10.48 18.90
N ALA A 352 -5.12 11.60 18.66
CA ALA A 352 -6.19 11.63 17.66
C ALA A 352 -5.67 11.23 16.28
N PHE A 353 -4.51 11.75 15.88
CA PHE A 353 -3.87 11.38 14.63
C PHE A 353 -3.47 9.88 14.61
N ALA A 354 -2.89 9.36 15.70
CA ALA A 354 -2.55 7.94 15.83
C ALA A 354 -3.78 7.03 15.69
N VAL A 355 -4.89 7.36 16.35
CA VAL A 355 -6.16 6.63 16.26
C VAL A 355 -6.72 6.66 14.83
N LEU A 356 -6.66 7.81 14.16
CA LEU A 356 -7.10 7.93 12.77
C LEU A 356 -6.24 7.11 11.81
N LEU A 357 -4.90 7.08 12.02
CA LEU A 357 -4.01 6.20 11.25
C LEU A 357 -4.31 4.73 11.51
N LEU A 358 -4.57 4.36 12.76
CA LEU A 358 -4.96 3.00 13.13
C LEU A 358 -6.25 2.59 12.40
N LEU A 359 -7.26 3.45 12.38
CA LEU A 359 -8.51 3.21 11.65
C LEU A 359 -8.27 3.03 10.14
N LEU A 360 -7.34 3.79 9.55
CA LEU A 360 -6.96 3.60 8.14
C LEU A 360 -6.27 2.26 7.89
N LEU A 361 -5.35 1.85 8.76
CA LEU A 361 -4.68 0.56 8.64
C LEU A 361 -5.70 -0.58 8.74
N VAL A 362 -6.59 -0.53 9.74
CA VAL A 362 -7.67 -1.51 9.94
C VAL A 362 -8.60 -1.53 8.72
N LYS A 363 -9.06 -0.36 8.25
CA LYS A 363 -9.86 -0.27 7.02
C LYS A 363 -9.15 -0.92 5.84
N ARG A 364 -7.87 -0.61 5.64
CA ARG A 364 -7.07 -1.16 4.53
C ARG A 364 -6.96 -2.68 4.63
N ALA A 365 -6.73 -3.19 5.83
CA ALA A 365 -6.70 -4.62 6.10
C ALA A 365 -8.01 -5.29 5.70
N PHE A 366 -9.15 -4.77 6.14
CA PHE A 366 -10.47 -5.32 5.79
C PHE A 366 -10.75 -5.23 4.28
N VAL A 367 -10.44 -4.12 3.62
CA VAL A 367 -10.61 -3.99 2.17
C VAL A 367 -9.80 -5.07 1.44
N MET A 368 -8.54 -5.31 1.84
CA MET A 368 -7.72 -6.37 1.25
C MET A 368 -8.27 -7.77 1.53
N MET A 369 -8.78 -8.00 2.74
CA MET A 369 -9.38 -9.29 3.12
C MET A 369 -10.69 -9.58 2.36
N LEU A 370 -11.49 -8.55 2.04
CA LEU A 370 -12.76 -8.69 1.34
C LEU A 370 -12.62 -8.84 -0.19
N ILE A 371 -11.46 -8.51 -0.75
CA ILE A 371 -11.20 -8.69 -2.20
C ILE A 371 -11.28 -10.17 -2.59
N GLU A 372 -10.81 -11.05 -1.71
CA GLU A 372 -10.72 -12.49 -1.96
C GLU A 372 -11.59 -13.22 -0.93
N ARG A 373 -12.63 -13.91 -1.38
CA ARG A 373 -13.43 -14.75 -0.50
C ARG A 373 -12.67 -16.04 -0.21
N LEU A 374 -12.29 -16.26 1.04
CA LEU A 374 -11.69 -17.53 1.45
C LEU A 374 -12.79 -18.56 1.77
N PRO A 375 -12.55 -19.86 1.49
CA PRO A 375 -13.32 -20.94 2.07
C PRO A 375 -13.35 -20.79 3.61
N VAL A 376 -14.50 -21.05 4.23
CA VAL A 376 -14.70 -20.86 5.67
C VAL A 376 -13.60 -21.52 6.50
N GLY A 377 -13.20 -22.77 6.13
CA GLY A 377 -12.14 -23.47 6.85
C GLY A 377 -10.78 -22.76 6.82
N GLN A 378 -10.41 -22.17 5.69
CA GLN A 378 -9.17 -21.41 5.58
C GLN A 378 -9.27 -20.09 6.38
N GLY A 379 -10.43 -19.42 6.33
CA GLY A 379 -10.70 -18.23 7.11
C GLY A 379 -10.57 -18.49 8.61
N VAL A 380 -11.08 -19.62 9.11
CA VAL A 380 -10.94 -20.02 10.52
C VAL A 380 -9.48 -20.25 10.91
N ILE A 381 -8.70 -20.98 10.09
CA ILE A 381 -7.28 -21.23 10.36
C ILE A 381 -6.53 -19.91 10.48
N PHE A 382 -6.75 -18.97 9.55
CA PHE A 382 -6.10 -17.66 9.61
C PHE A 382 -6.56 -16.82 10.79
N ALA A 383 -7.85 -16.83 11.14
CA ALA A 383 -8.37 -16.10 12.29
C ALA A 383 -7.76 -16.62 13.60
N VAL A 384 -7.70 -17.94 13.78
CA VAL A 384 -7.08 -18.56 14.94
C VAL A 384 -5.58 -18.25 15.00
N SER A 385 -4.88 -18.29 13.87
CA SER A 385 -3.46 -17.94 13.81
C SER A 385 -3.21 -16.48 14.17
N LEU A 386 -4.01 -15.57 13.63
CA LEU A 386 -3.92 -14.13 13.95
C LEU A 386 -4.18 -13.88 15.43
N PHE A 387 -5.24 -14.50 15.97
CA PHE A 387 -5.59 -14.37 17.39
C PHE A 387 -4.49 -14.94 18.30
N GLY A 388 -3.94 -16.12 17.95
CA GLY A 388 -2.82 -16.73 18.68
C GLY A 388 -1.57 -15.83 18.68
N LEU A 389 -1.24 -15.24 17.51
CA LEU A 389 -0.10 -14.32 17.41
C LEU A 389 -0.31 -13.05 18.23
N LEU A 390 -1.54 -12.51 18.24
CA LEU A 390 -1.88 -11.35 19.07
C LEU A 390 -1.81 -11.68 20.56
N ALA A 391 -2.29 -12.86 20.96
CA ALA A 391 -2.23 -13.31 22.33
C ALA A 391 -0.77 -13.47 22.82
N VAL A 392 0.13 -13.97 21.98
CA VAL A 392 1.58 -14.02 22.27
C VAL A 392 2.19 -12.61 22.32
N GLN A 393 1.77 -11.71 21.41
CA GLN A 393 2.27 -10.34 21.39
C GLN A 393 1.85 -9.53 22.63
N LEU A 394 0.66 -9.80 23.16
CA LEU A 394 0.10 -9.16 24.36
C LEU A 394 0.46 -9.87 25.68
N ASP A 395 1.37 -10.84 25.65
CA ASP A 395 1.76 -11.68 26.80
C ASP A 395 0.58 -12.41 27.47
N LEU A 396 -0.53 -12.59 26.75
CA LEU A 396 -1.68 -13.37 27.24
C LEU A 396 -1.42 -14.88 27.22
N ILE A 397 -0.51 -15.33 26.35
CA ILE A 397 -0.05 -16.71 26.25
C ILE A 397 1.47 -16.69 26.29
N VAL A 398 2.06 -17.26 27.33
CA VAL A 398 3.50 -17.48 27.46
C VAL A 398 3.81 -18.85 26.85
N ILE A 399 4.65 -18.88 25.82
CA ILE A 399 5.08 -20.14 25.19
C ILE A 399 6.44 -20.52 25.78
N GLU A 400 6.43 -21.40 26.79
CA GLU A 400 7.63 -21.94 27.45
C GLU A 400 8.12 -23.26 26.80
N ILE A 401 7.93 -23.47 25.53
CA ILE A 401 8.25 -24.74 24.89
C ILE A 401 9.67 -24.72 24.32
N GLY A 402 10.64 -25.23 25.10
CA GLY A 402 12.02 -25.54 24.68
C GLY A 402 12.73 -24.39 23.95
N LEU A 403 13.38 -24.72 22.82
CA LEU A 403 14.10 -23.75 21.96
C LEU A 403 13.22 -22.59 21.44
N LEU A 404 11.93 -22.82 21.22
CA LEU A 404 11.00 -21.81 20.73
C LEU A 404 10.70 -20.77 21.83
N GLY A 405 10.53 -21.20 23.09
CA GLY A 405 10.36 -20.31 24.25
C GLY A 405 11.56 -19.40 24.43
N LEU A 406 12.77 -19.98 24.42
CA LEU A 406 14.03 -19.23 24.52
C LEU A 406 14.18 -18.22 23.36
N PHE A 407 13.80 -18.61 22.15
CA PHE A 407 13.86 -17.73 20.98
C PHE A 407 12.85 -16.57 21.09
N LEU A 408 11.65 -16.82 21.61
CA LEU A 408 10.60 -15.81 21.82
C LEU A 408 10.94 -14.84 22.97
N GLU A 409 11.67 -15.28 23.99
CA GLU A 409 12.15 -14.42 25.06
C GLU A 409 13.28 -13.49 24.62
N THR A 410 14.16 -13.99 23.74
CA THR A 410 15.37 -13.28 23.33
C THR A 410 15.18 -12.39 22.10
N HIS A 411 14.09 -12.56 21.35
CA HIS A 411 13.86 -11.84 20.08
C HIS A 411 12.53 -11.08 20.09
N ASP A 412 12.44 -10.07 19.24
CA ASP A 412 11.17 -9.39 18.99
C ASP A 412 10.15 -10.38 18.37
N ARG A 413 9.01 -10.54 19.02
CA ARG A 413 7.96 -11.50 18.64
C ARG A 413 7.26 -11.12 17.33
N PHE A 414 7.34 -9.85 16.94
CA PHE A 414 6.65 -9.34 15.75
C PHE A 414 7.07 -9.99 14.42
N PRO A 415 8.38 -10.15 14.10
CA PRO A 415 8.77 -10.80 12.85
C PRO A 415 8.38 -12.28 12.80
N ILE A 416 8.34 -12.95 13.95
CA ILE A 416 7.88 -14.35 14.03
C ILE A 416 6.43 -14.45 13.59
N GLY A 417 5.58 -13.52 14.04
CA GLY A 417 4.19 -13.44 13.60
C GLY A 417 4.05 -13.30 12.09
N ILE A 418 4.83 -12.43 11.47
CA ILE A 418 4.85 -12.27 10.02
C ILE A 418 5.31 -13.56 9.34
N MET A 419 6.37 -14.20 9.81
CA MET A 419 6.89 -15.45 9.24
C MET A 419 5.88 -16.60 9.37
N VAL A 420 5.18 -16.70 10.49
CA VAL A 420 4.11 -17.69 10.69
C VAL A 420 2.97 -17.47 9.70
N LEU A 421 2.50 -16.24 9.54
CA LEU A 421 1.45 -15.91 8.56
C LEU A 421 1.89 -16.21 7.13
N LEU A 422 3.13 -15.89 6.77
CA LEU A 422 3.70 -16.22 5.46
C LEU A 422 3.86 -17.75 5.27
N GLY A 423 4.31 -18.46 6.30
CA GLY A 423 4.46 -19.91 6.30
C GLY A 423 3.13 -20.63 6.14
N LEU A 424 2.11 -20.23 6.88
CA LEU A 424 0.74 -20.75 6.74
C LEU A 424 0.18 -20.54 5.32
N MET A 425 0.50 -19.40 4.70
CA MET A 425 0.15 -19.16 3.30
C MET A 425 0.77 -20.19 2.37
N LEU A 426 2.05 -20.50 2.55
CA LEU A 426 2.71 -21.51 1.73
C LEU A 426 2.02 -22.87 1.88
N LEU A 427 1.70 -23.27 3.11
CA LEU A 427 0.99 -24.53 3.39
C LEU A 427 -0.40 -24.59 2.73
N VAL A 428 -1.17 -23.51 2.81
CA VAL A 428 -2.51 -23.45 2.20
C VAL A 428 -2.45 -23.45 0.67
N ARG A 429 -1.34 -23.01 0.08
CA ARG A 429 -1.15 -22.97 -1.37
C ARG A 429 -0.82 -24.32 -2.01
N PHE A 430 -0.37 -25.31 -1.28
CA PHE A 430 0.01 -26.62 -1.85
C PHE A 430 -1.14 -27.37 -2.52
N ASN A 431 -2.40 -26.98 -2.31
CA ASN A 431 -3.58 -27.64 -2.87
C ASN A 431 -4.14 -26.95 -4.14
N ARG A 432 -3.28 -26.32 -4.96
CA ARG A 432 -3.71 -25.69 -6.22
C ARG A 432 -3.42 -26.59 -7.40
N ASN A 433 -4.45 -26.87 -8.23
CA ASN A 433 -4.24 -27.58 -9.48
C ASN A 433 -3.59 -26.63 -10.48
N ARG A 434 -2.30 -26.79 -10.64
CA ARG A 434 -1.50 -26.17 -11.69
C ARG A 434 -1.17 -27.22 -12.71
N PHE A 435 -1.29 -26.86 -13.98
CA PHE A 435 -0.79 -27.68 -15.08
C PHE A 435 -0.06 -26.79 -16.08
N GLU A 436 0.92 -27.39 -16.73
CA GLU A 436 1.65 -26.74 -17.82
C GLU A 436 0.96 -27.07 -19.13
N ALA A 437 0.79 -26.05 -19.96
CA ALA A 437 0.28 -26.14 -21.31
C ALA A 437 1.25 -25.43 -22.27
N THR A 438 1.08 -25.63 -23.54
CA THR A 438 1.75 -24.85 -24.57
C THR A 438 0.91 -23.62 -24.91
N LEU A 439 1.56 -22.50 -25.25
CA LEU A 439 0.83 -21.31 -25.69
C LEU A 439 0.45 -21.47 -27.16
N ASP A 440 -0.56 -22.28 -27.42
CA ASP A 440 -1.14 -22.53 -28.73
C ASP A 440 -2.62 -22.88 -28.60
N LEU A 441 -3.33 -22.91 -29.73
CA LEU A 441 -4.76 -23.24 -29.73
C LEU A 441 -5.06 -24.70 -29.32
N SER A 442 -4.09 -25.61 -29.39
CA SER A 442 -4.27 -27.01 -28.95
C SER A 442 -4.46 -27.11 -27.43
N SER A 443 -4.09 -26.10 -26.69
CA SER A 443 -4.27 -26.02 -25.23
C SER A 443 -5.65 -25.50 -24.82
N LEU A 444 -6.48 -25.06 -25.76
CA LEU A 444 -7.81 -24.49 -25.46
C LEU A 444 -8.71 -25.54 -24.80
N ASP A 445 -8.92 -26.70 -25.47
CA ASP A 445 -9.81 -27.76 -24.99
C ASP A 445 -9.41 -28.28 -23.60
N PRO A 446 -8.11 -28.59 -23.30
CA PRO A 446 -7.70 -29.00 -21.97
C PRO A 446 -7.96 -27.95 -20.88
N ILE A 447 -7.79 -26.66 -21.19
CA ILE A 447 -8.03 -25.57 -20.23
C ILE A 447 -9.52 -25.42 -19.96
N GLN A 448 -10.34 -25.43 -21.02
CA GLN A 448 -11.79 -25.33 -20.93
C GLN A 448 -12.36 -26.52 -20.17
N GLU A 449 -11.96 -27.77 -20.52
CA GLU A 449 -12.42 -28.97 -19.83
C GLU A 449 -12.17 -28.90 -18.31
N VAL A 450 -10.97 -28.51 -17.89
CA VAL A 450 -10.63 -28.41 -16.47
C VAL A 450 -11.45 -27.33 -15.77
N ALA A 451 -11.67 -26.19 -16.42
CA ALA A 451 -12.41 -25.06 -15.84
C ALA A 451 -13.92 -25.35 -15.77
N VAL A 452 -14.51 -25.84 -16.87
CA VAL A 452 -15.94 -26.14 -16.97
C VAL A 452 -16.32 -27.29 -16.05
N ARG A 453 -15.56 -28.39 -16.03
CA ARG A 453 -15.80 -29.53 -15.11
C ARG A 453 -15.85 -29.09 -13.65
N ARG A 454 -15.13 -28.01 -13.29
CA ARG A 454 -15.18 -27.44 -11.93
C ARG A 454 -16.38 -26.54 -11.72
N ALA A 455 -16.80 -25.79 -12.75
CA ALA A 455 -18.01 -25.00 -12.73
C ALA A 455 -19.22 -25.88 -12.54
N GLU A 456 -19.33 -26.98 -13.33
CA GLU A 456 -20.39 -27.98 -13.25
C GLU A 456 -20.46 -28.64 -11.86
N LYS A 457 -19.31 -29.06 -11.30
CA LYS A 457 -19.24 -29.62 -9.94
C LYS A 457 -19.71 -28.63 -8.86
N ARG A 458 -19.79 -27.37 -9.16
CA ARG A 458 -20.30 -26.31 -8.29
C ARG A 458 -21.74 -25.92 -8.59
N GLY A 459 -22.36 -26.57 -9.57
CA GLY A 459 -23.74 -26.31 -9.96
C GLY A 459 -23.93 -25.05 -10.80
N TRP A 460 -22.92 -24.68 -11.59
CA TRP A 460 -23.04 -23.54 -12.50
C TRP A 460 -24.03 -23.86 -13.62
N SER A 461 -24.76 -22.84 -14.09
CA SER A 461 -25.66 -22.97 -15.22
C SER A 461 -24.87 -23.21 -16.52
N VAL A 462 -25.53 -23.82 -17.52
CA VAL A 462 -24.94 -24.01 -18.85
C VAL A 462 -24.53 -22.68 -19.47
N GLU A 463 -25.32 -21.62 -19.25
CA GLU A 463 -25.03 -20.28 -19.75
C GLU A 463 -23.74 -19.70 -19.12
N ASP A 464 -23.54 -19.89 -17.81
CA ASP A 464 -22.32 -19.46 -17.13
C ASP A 464 -21.10 -20.29 -17.54
N CYS A 465 -21.28 -21.58 -17.82
CA CYS A 465 -20.23 -22.45 -18.36
C CYS A 465 -19.82 -21.99 -19.77
N ASN A 466 -20.76 -21.71 -20.66
CA ASN A 466 -20.48 -21.18 -22.00
C ASN A 466 -19.75 -19.82 -21.93
N ARG A 467 -20.16 -18.95 -20.99
CA ARG A 467 -19.48 -17.68 -20.76
C ARG A 467 -18.02 -17.88 -20.28
N LEU A 468 -17.77 -18.89 -19.47
CA LEU A 468 -16.44 -19.26 -19.02
C LEU A 468 -15.58 -19.76 -20.19
N GLU A 469 -16.14 -20.61 -21.07
CA GLU A 469 -15.46 -21.10 -22.27
C GLU A 469 -15.05 -19.96 -23.20
N LEU A 470 -15.96 -19.04 -23.50
CA LEU A 470 -15.67 -17.86 -24.31
C LEU A 470 -14.59 -16.98 -23.71
N ALA A 471 -14.64 -16.76 -22.38
CA ALA A 471 -13.62 -15.98 -21.70
C ALA A 471 -12.22 -16.64 -21.76
N ILE A 472 -12.14 -17.97 -21.72
CA ILE A 472 -10.89 -18.72 -21.85
C ILE A 472 -10.35 -18.62 -23.28
N GLU A 473 -11.22 -18.79 -24.28
CA GLU A 473 -10.89 -18.70 -25.70
C GLU A 473 -10.31 -17.32 -26.05
N GLU A 474 -11.01 -16.26 -25.68
CA GLU A 474 -10.55 -14.89 -25.90
C GLU A 474 -9.23 -14.59 -25.16
N ALA A 475 -9.09 -15.09 -23.93
CA ALA A 475 -7.88 -14.88 -23.14
C ALA A 475 -6.67 -15.59 -23.77
N LEU A 476 -6.85 -16.83 -24.23
CA LEU A 476 -5.78 -17.62 -24.86
C LEU A 476 -5.40 -17.04 -26.22
N THR A 477 -6.39 -16.69 -27.05
CA THR A 477 -6.17 -16.06 -28.35
C THR A 477 -5.40 -14.74 -28.21
N TRP A 478 -5.78 -13.93 -27.24
CA TRP A 478 -5.09 -12.68 -26.96
C TRP A 478 -3.63 -12.91 -26.54
N LEU A 479 -3.36 -13.89 -25.66
CA LEU A 479 -1.99 -14.22 -25.24
C LEU A 479 -1.14 -14.75 -26.41
N ILE A 480 -1.74 -15.50 -27.32
CA ILE A 480 -1.08 -16.01 -28.53
C ILE A 480 -0.69 -14.84 -29.45
N ASP A 481 -1.61 -13.90 -29.69
CA ASP A 481 -1.36 -12.72 -30.53
C ASP A 481 -0.27 -11.80 -29.99
N GLN A 482 -0.15 -11.72 -28.65
CA GLN A 482 0.93 -10.97 -27.99
C GLN A 482 2.29 -11.71 -28.08
N SER A 483 2.32 -12.97 -28.52
CA SER A 483 3.54 -13.76 -28.63
C SER A 483 4.18 -13.62 -30.00
N PRO A 484 5.51 -13.41 -30.12
CA PRO A 484 6.19 -13.35 -31.43
C PRO A 484 6.03 -14.69 -32.19
N ARG A 485 5.54 -14.62 -33.43
CA ARG A 485 5.22 -15.79 -34.28
C ARG A 485 6.45 -16.65 -34.70
N THR A 486 7.66 -16.23 -34.39
CA THR A 486 8.90 -16.84 -34.94
C THR A 486 9.65 -17.75 -33.95
N ARG A 487 9.06 -18.16 -32.81
CA ARG A 487 9.77 -18.87 -31.73
C ARG A 487 9.11 -20.16 -31.28
N PRO A 488 9.89 -21.07 -30.63
CA PRO A 488 9.36 -22.31 -30.10
C PRO A 488 8.21 -22.04 -29.11
N PRO A 489 7.28 -23.00 -28.96
CA PRO A 489 6.08 -22.81 -28.15
C PRO A 489 6.45 -22.35 -26.75
N THR A 490 5.88 -21.21 -26.35
CA THR A 490 6.07 -20.64 -25.02
C THR A 490 5.32 -21.49 -23.99
N ARG A 491 5.96 -21.80 -22.86
CA ARG A 491 5.28 -22.50 -21.77
C ARG A 491 4.20 -21.59 -21.16
N LEU A 492 3.00 -22.14 -21.06
CA LEU A 492 1.86 -21.53 -20.40
C LEU A 492 1.60 -22.27 -19.09
N LEU A 493 1.69 -21.59 -17.98
CA LEU A 493 1.27 -22.12 -16.69
C LEU A 493 -0.18 -21.71 -16.43
N VAL A 494 -1.05 -22.70 -16.32
CA VAL A 494 -2.48 -22.52 -16.08
C VAL A 494 -2.79 -22.89 -14.63
N GLU A 495 -3.45 -21.99 -13.92
CA GLU A 495 -3.95 -22.23 -12.56
C GLU A 495 -5.45 -21.95 -12.53
N VAL A 496 -6.25 -22.98 -12.23
CA VAL A 496 -7.70 -22.87 -12.12
C VAL A 496 -8.09 -23.08 -10.67
N ARG A 497 -8.75 -22.09 -10.08
CA ARG A 497 -9.29 -22.15 -8.72
C ARG A 497 -10.79 -21.94 -8.76
N SER A 498 -11.54 -22.87 -8.17
CA SER A 498 -12.99 -22.73 -8.03
C SER A 498 -13.36 -22.37 -6.60
N GLU A 499 -14.14 -21.34 -6.44
CA GLU A 499 -14.83 -20.95 -5.21
C GLU A 499 -16.32 -21.32 -5.32
N ARG A 500 -17.11 -21.05 -4.29
CA ARG A 500 -18.50 -21.47 -4.25
C ARG A 500 -19.34 -20.86 -5.37
N ASP A 501 -19.06 -19.58 -5.67
CA ASP A 501 -19.77 -18.75 -6.63
C ASP A 501 -18.87 -18.13 -7.71
N ALA A 502 -17.58 -18.49 -7.73
CA ALA A 502 -16.61 -17.91 -8.65
C ALA A 502 -15.57 -18.93 -9.14
N ILE A 503 -15.11 -18.72 -10.38
CA ILE A 503 -13.94 -19.38 -10.94
C ILE A 503 -12.89 -18.32 -11.22
N HIS A 504 -11.70 -18.58 -10.70
CA HIS A 504 -10.51 -17.77 -10.94
C HIS A 504 -9.57 -18.55 -11.86
N LEU A 505 -9.27 -17.95 -12.99
CA LEU A 505 -8.31 -18.45 -13.96
C LEU A 505 -7.09 -17.56 -13.97
N LYS A 506 -5.92 -18.16 -13.88
CA LYS A 506 -4.65 -17.49 -14.01
C LYS A 506 -3.83 -18.14 -15.11
N LEU A 507 -3.56 -17.39 -16.15
CA LEU A 507 -2.72 -17.76 -17.27
C LEU A 507 -1.39 -17.01 -17.13
N SER A 508 -0.27 -17.73 -17.03
CA SER A 508 1.05 -17.14 -16.89
C SER A 508 1.96 -17.66 -17.97
N MET A 509 2.51 -16.77 -18.78
CA MET A 509 3.52 -17.13 -19.77
C MET A 509 4.88 -16.60 -19.39
N GLU A 510 5.94 -17.39 -19.59
CA GLU A 510 7.32 -17.02 -19.31
C GLU A 510 8.04 -16.80 -20.63
N ARG A 511 8.70 -15.64 -20.76
CA ARG A 511 9.52 -15.28 -21.94
C ARG A 511 11.00 -15.42 -21.61
N LYS A 512 11.76 -16.02 -22.52
CA LYS A 512 13.23 -16.14 -22.37
C LYS A 512 13.98 -14.83 -22.55
N GLU A 513 13.40 -13.86 -23.26
CA GLU A 513 14.03 -12.56 -23.51
C GLU A 513 13.32 -11.44 -22.75
N ARG A 514 14.12 -10.42 -22.36
CA ARG A 514 13.58 -9.20 -21.74
C ARG A 514 12.66 -8.47 -22.73
N TYR A 515 11.53 -8.03 -22.23
CA TYR A 515 10.62 -7.16 -22.97
C TYR A 515 11.39 -5.87 -23.33
N ARG A 516 11.77 -5.72 -24.60
CA ARG A 516 12.04 -4.40 -25.15
C ARG A 516 10.68 -3.82 -25.48
N ALA A 517 10.35 -2.65 -24.93
CA ALA A 517 9.19 -1.91 -25.39
C ALA A 517 9.30 -1.80 -26.91
N VAL A 518 8.53 -2.62 -27.61
CA VAL A 518 8.27 -2.39 -29.02
C VAL A 518 7.53 -1.07 -28.99
N VAL A 519 8.12 -0.04 -29.54
CA VAL A 519 7.41 1.17 -29.93
C VAL A 519 6.24 0.65 -30.73
N GLU A 520 5.01 0.84 -30.23
CA GLU A 520 3.80 0.49 -30.94
C GLU A 520 3.91 1.18 -32.30
N ASP A 521 4.14 0.37 -33.32
CA ASP A 521 3.99 0.81 -34.69
C ASP A 521 2.51 1.07 -34.85
N ASP A 522 2.19 2.33 -35.00
CA ASP A 522 0.84 2.89 -35.19
C ASP A 522 0.27 2.33 -36.51
N SER A 523 -0.08 1.05 -36.52
CA SER A 523 -0.90 0.51 -37.60
C SER A 523 -2.36 0.86 -37.27
N ASP A 524 -2.91 1.76 -38.05
CA ASP A 524 -4.28 2.32 -38.05
C ASP A 524 -5.43 1.29 -38.19
N ASP A 525 -5.30 0.08 -37.64
CA ASP A 525 -6.38 -0.90 -37.61
C ASP A 525 -7.01 -0.97 -36.21
N PRO A 526 -8.10 -0.24 -35.93
CA PRO A 526 -8.76 -0.19 -34.64
C PRO A 526 -9.34 -1.55 -34.18
N MET A 527 -9.43 -2.54 -35.07
CA MET A 527 -9.89 -3.90 -34.74
C MET A 527 -8.81 -4.78 -34.12
N ARG A 528 -7.54 -4.41 -34.18
CA ARG A 528 -6.41 -5.18 -33.62
C ARG A 528 -5.85 -4.61 -32.32
N SER A 529 -6.46 -3.60 -31.76
CA SER A 529 -5.91 -3.02 -30.52
C SER A 529 -6.09 -3.98 -29.36
N SER A 530 -4.99 -4.30 -28.70
CA SER A 530 -4.95 -5.12 -27.48
C SER A 530 -5.91 -4.61 -26.39
N ALA A 531 -6.26 -3.32 -26.42
CA ALA A 531 -7.24 -2.69 -25.56
C ALA A 531 -8.68 -3.17 -25.84
N LEU A 532 -9.06 -3.40 -27.10
CA LEU A 532 -10.41 -3.86 -27.45
C LEU A 532 -10.66 -5.28 -26.93
N VAL A 533 -9.69 -6.18 -27.11
CA VAL A 533 -9.83 -7.57 -26.63
C VAL A 533 -9.90 -7.64 -25.12
N LEU A 534 -9.13 -6.82 -24.41
CA LEU A 534 -9.25 -6.73 -22.94
C LEU A 534 -10.60 -6.15 -22.51
N GLN A 535 -11.20 -5.24 -23.29
CA GLN A 535 -12.57 -4.77 -23.08
C GLN A 535 -13.60 -5.87 -23.33
N LEU A 536 -13.43 -6.69 -24.37
CA LEU A 536 -14.28 -7.86 -24.65
C LEU A 536 -14.18 -8.88 -23.50
N LEU A 537 -12.99 -9.17 -23.01
CA LEU A 537 -12.81 -10.01 -21.85
C LEU A 537 -13.54 -9.47 -20.61
N GLN A 538 -13.63 -8.15 -20.44
CA GLN A 538 -14.41 -7.53 -19.36
C GLN A 538 -15.92 -7.70 -19.51
N ALA A 539 -16.42 -7.99 -20.73
CA ALA A 539 -17.82 -8.31 -20.95
C ALA A 539 -18.16 -9.75 -20.50
N TYR A 540 -17.20 -10.67 -20.59
CA TYR A 540 -17.38 -12.06 -20.17
C TYR A 540 -16.98 -12.31 -18.72
N ALA A 541 -15.90 -11.68 -18.24
CA ALA A 541 -15.37 -11.86 -16.89
C ALA A 541 -15.71 -10.67 -15.99
N ASP A 542 -16.08 -10.94 -14.73
CA ASP A 542 -16.39 -9.92 -13.74
C ASP A 542 -15.15 -9.11 -13.33
N ARG A 543 -13.97 -9.71 -13.51
CA ARG A 543 -12.69 -9.04 -13.27
C ARG A 543 -11.63 -9.59 -14.23
N VAL A 544 -10.98 -8.68 -14.92
CA VAL A 544 -9.81 -8.96 -15.77
C VAL A 544 -8.65 -8.15 -15.24
N GLN A 545 -7.50 -8.77 -15.07
CA GLN A 545 -6.28 -8.10 -14.68
C GLN A 545 -5.10 -8.68 -15.46
N HIS A 546 -4.44 -7.84 -16.23
CA HIS A 546 -3.23 -8.18 -16.97
C HIS A 546 -2.00 -7.59 -16.28
N LEU A 547 -1.03 -8.44 -15.99
CA LEU A 547 0.24 -8.06 -15.37
C LEU A 547 1.37 -8.36 -16.35
N ARG A 548 2.16 -7.34 -16.68
CA ARG A 548 3.33 -7.46 -17.57
C ARG A 548 4.61 -7.40 -16.75
N PHE A 549 5.47 -8.39 -16.90
CA PHE A 549 6.76 -8.51 -16.24
C PHE A 549 7.90 -8.37 -17.26
N GLU A 550 9.13 -8.11 -16.80
CA GLU A 550 10.32 -8.08 -17.69
C GLU A 550 10.52 -9.37 -18.50
N ARG A 551 10.10 -10.52 -17.96
CA ARG A 551 10.29 -11.86 -18.56
C ARG A 551 8.99 -12.68 -18.68
N GLY A 552 7.86 -12.04 -18.78
CA GLY A 552 6.60 -12.76 -18.93
C GLY A 552 5.37 -11.89 -18.78
N GLU A 553 4.24 -12.51 -18.97
CA GLU A 553 2.93 -11.88 -18.81
C GLU A 553 2.02 -12.81 -18.01
N MET A 554 1.04 -12.21 -17.34
CA MET A 554 0.10 -12.94 -16.51
C MET A 554 -1.27 -12.32 -16.66
N LEU A 555 -2.25 -13.14 -17.01
CA LEU A 555 -3.64 -12.75 -17.13
C LEU A 555 -4.46 -13.42 -16.03
N TYR A 556 -5.18 -12.62 -15.26
CA TYR A 556 -6.14 -13.07 -14.27
C TYR A 556 -7.54 -12.81 -14.73
N LEU A 557 -8.38 -13.84 -14.72
CA LEU A 557 -9.81 -13.74 -14.96
C LEU A 557 -10.55 -14.22 -13.70
N THR A 558 -11.60 -13.52 -13.34
CA THR A 558 -12.56 -13.97 -12.33
C THR A 558 -13.94 -13.91 -12.92
N LEU A 559 -14.60 -15.05 -12.96
CA LEU A 559 -16.00 -15.17 -13.37
C LEU A 559 -16.83 -15.59 -12.18
N ARG A 560 -17.99 -14.99 -12.01
CA ARG A 560 -18.97 -15.34 -10.98
C ARG A 560 -20.22 -15.92 -11.61
N GLN A 561 -20.81 -16.87 -10.91
CA GLN A 561 -22.12 -17.38 -11.26
C GLN A 561 -23.14 -16.21 -11.20
N ARG A 562 -23.95 -16.08 -12.25
CA ARG A 562 -25.06 -15.12 -12.25
C ARG A 562 -26.19 -15.71 -11.41
N ASP A 563 -26.59 -15.02 -10.35
CA ASP A 563 -27.74 -15.46 -9.53
C ASP A 563 -28.98 -15.61 -10.41
N GLN A 564 -29.57 -16.78 -10.45
CA GLN A 564 -30.85 -17.03 -11.11
C GLN A 564 -32.05 -16.28 -10.47
N ALA A 565 -31.78 -15.43 -9.47
CA ALA A 565 -32.79 -14.74 -8.68
C ALA A 565 -33.44 -13.52 -9.37
N THR A 566 -33.25 -13.30 -10.67
CA THR A 566 -33.90 -12.20 -11.40
C THR A 566 -35.12 -12.63 -12.21
N SER A 567 -35.51 -13.91 -12.22
CA SER A 567 -36.71 -14.38 -12.95
C SER A 567 -37.89 -14.80 -12.06
N ALA A 568 -37.77 -14.76 -10.74
CA ALA A 568 -38.90 -15.03 -9.82
C ALA A 568 -39.03 -13.87 -8.84
N GLY A 569 -40.16 -13.17 -8.96
CA GLY A 569 -40.59 -11.96 -8.31
C GLY A 569 -40.19 -11.72 -6.85
N ASN A 570 -39.82 -10.50 -6.65
CA ASN A 570 -40.04 -9.65 -5.48
C ASN A 570 -40.06 -10.27 -4.07
N THR A 571 -38.90 -10.25 -3.40
CA THR A 571 -38.84 -9.80 -1.99
C THR A 571 -37.40 -9.39 -1.62
N PRO A 572 -37.12 -8.15 -1.16
CA PRO A 572 -35.77 -7.73 -0.79
C PRO A 572 -35.49 -8.16 0.65
N GLY A 573 -34.82 -9.29 0.81
CA GLY A 573 -34.17 -9.62 2.08
C GLY A 573 -32.89 -8.80 2.26
N PHE A 574 -32.99 -7.64 2.88
CA PHE A 574 -31.84 -6.80 3.24
C PHE A 574 -31.07 -7.45 4.40
N GLY A 575 -29.99 -8.16 4.09
CA GLY A 575 -28.98 -8.49 5.08
C GLY A 575 -27.97 -7.32 5.23
N PRO A 576 -27.64 -6.90 6.47
CA PRO A 576 -26.82 -5.71 6.73
C PRO A 576 -25.40 -5.77 6.12
N VAL A 577 -24.89 -6.95 5.82
CA VAL A 577 -23.55 -7.13 5.22
C VAL A 577 -23.53 -6.78 3.72
N ARG A 578 -24.64 -6.97 2.99
CA ARG A 578 -24.72 -6.63 1.56
C ARG A 578 -24.81 -5.13 1.32
N TRP A 579 -25.46 -4.42 2.21
CA TRP A 579 -25.54 -2.95 2.19
C TRP A 579 -24.17 -2.29 2.38
N LEU A 580 -23.35 -2.78 3.33
CA LEU A 580 -21.98 -2.31 3.56
C LEU A 580 -21.07 -2.55 2.35
N ALA A 581 -21.16 -3.72 1.70
CA ALA A 581 -20.37 -4.05 0.53
C ALA A 581 -20.76 -3.19 -0.70
N GLN A 582 -22.04 -2.94 -0.92
CA GLN A 582 -22.52 -2.08 -2.02
C GLN A 582 -22.26 -0.59 -1.78
N THR A 583 -22.30 -0.14 -0.54
CA THR A 583 -22.01 1.26 -0.19
C THR A 583 -20.50 1.54 -0.31
N LEU A 584 -19.67 0.55 -0.01
CA LEU A 584 -18.20 0.64 -0.14
C LEU A 584 -17.70 0.49 -1.58
N SER A 585 -18.46 -0.19 -2.46
CA SER A 585 -18.08 -0.37 -3.87
C SER A 585 -18.56 0.78 -4.79
N ARG A 586 -19.59 1.52 -4.38
CA ARG A 586 -20.14 2.67 -5.15
C ARG A 586 -19.56 4.02 -4.73
N ARG A 587 -18.72 4.04 -3.73
CA ARG A 587 -17.98 5.21 -3.27
C ARG A 587 -16.49 4.92 -3.25
#